data_dd4d8c446b3980cc4e533fb7534c79ff
#
_entry.id   dd4d8c446b3980cc4e533fb7534c79ff
#
_cell.length_a   1.000
_cell.length_b   1.000
_cell.length_c   1.000
_cell.angle_alpha   90.00
_cell.angle_beta   90.00
_cell.angle_gamma   90.00
#
_symmetry.space_group_name_H-M   'P 1'
#
loop_
_entity.id
_entity.type
_entity.pdbx_description
1 polymer ?
#
loop_
_entity_poly.entity_id
_entity_poly.type
_entity_poly.pdbx_seq_one_letter_code
_entity_poly.pdbx_strand_id
1 'polypeptide(L)'
;MKKVHNFNAGPCVLPQQAVDAAVEALKDFKGTGMPVICVSHRSKEWEAVMNECRALWKELLNIPDTHEVVFLGGGASMGVLYVAMNFLENKA
;
A
#
# COMPACT_ATOMS: atom_id res chain seq x y z
N MET A 1 3.46 -27.48 -5.86
CA MET A 1 3.50 -26.48 -6.96
C MET A 1 4.96 -26.19 -7.30
N LYS A 2 5.32 -26.19 -8.58
CA LYS A 2 6.71 -25.88 -9.00
C LYS A 2 7.00 -24.40 -8.69
N LYS A 3 8.04 -24.13 -7.91
CA LYS A 3 8.45 -22.76 -7.58
C LYS A 3 9.05 -22.11 -8.84
N VAL A 4 8.48 -20.99 -9.25
CA VAL A 4 8.95 -20.20 -10.39
C VAL A 4 9.66 -18.95 -9.86
N HIS A 5 10.80 -18.61 -10.43
CA HIS A 5 11.48 -17.35 -10.13
C HIS A 5 10.91 -16.23 -11.00
N ASN A 6 10.42 -15.17 -10.36
CA ASN A 6 9.88 -14.00 -11.04
C ASN A 6 10.81 -12.80 -10.79
N PHE A 7 11.33 -12.22 -11.87
CA PHE A 7 12.22 -11.05 -11.86
C PHE A 7 11.55 -9.81 -12.46
N ASN A 8 10.21 -9.79 -12.56
CA ASN A 8 9.48 -8.64 -13.06
C ASN A 8 9.60 -7.45 -12.11
N ALA A 9 9.66 -6.25 -12.68
CA ALA A 9 9.68 -5.01 -11.92
C ALA A 9 8.34 -4.72 -11.20
N GLY A 10 7.23 -5.12 -11.83
CA GLY A 10 5.86 -5.01 -11.29
C GLY A 10 4.83 -5.58 -12.27
N PRO A 11 3.90 -6.42 -11.78
CA PRO A 11 3.85 -7.00 -10.44
C PRO A 11 5.08 -7.84 -10.11
N CYS A 12 5.62 -7.66 -8.93
CA CYS A 12 6.82 -8.36 -8.47
C CYS A 12 6.50 -9.50 -7.49
N VAL A 13 7.54 -10.17 -7.00
CA VAL A 13 7.40 -11.20 -5.98
C VAL A 13 7.00 -10.57 -4.65
N LEU A 14 5.95 -11.09 -4.02
CA LEU A 14 5.56 -10.77 -2.66
C LEU A 14 6.08 -11.86 -1.69
N PRO A 15 6.41 -11.50 -0.45
CA PRO A 15 6.67 -12.48 0.61
C PRO A 15 5.47 -13.42 0.78
N GLN A 16 5.74 -14.71 1.02
CA GLN A 16 4.66 -15.69 1.15
C GLN A 16 3.67 -15.32 2.27
N GLN A 17 4.17 -14.78 3.36
CA GLN A 17 3.35 -14.32 4.49
C GLN A 17 2.33 -13.25 4.07
N ALA A 18 2.73 -12.33 3.17
CA ALA A 18 1.82 -11.30 2.65
C ALA A 18 0.73 -11.91 1.75
N VAL A 19 1.10 -12.91 0.94
CA VAL A 19 0.14 -13.64 0.10
C VAL A 19 -0.86 -14.41 0.97
N ASP A 20 -0.39 -15.13 1.98
CA ASP A 20 -1.24 -15.91 2.88
C ASP A 20 -2.21 -15.00 3.67
N ALA A 21 -1.71 -13.86 4.17
CA ALA A 21 -2.55 -12.86 4.84
C ALA A 21 -3.62 -12.27 3.90
N ALA A 22 -3.29 -12.03 2.63
CA ALA A 22 -4.25 -11.56 1.65
C ALA A 22 -5.33 -12.61 1.35
N VAL A 23 -4.96 -13.89 1.26
CA VAL A 23 -5.91 -15.00 1.07
C VAL A 23 -6.88 -15.09 2.25
N GLU A 24 -6.41 -15.01 3.47
CA GLU A 24 -7.27 -15.05 4.65
C GLU A 24 -8.19 -13.81 4.71
N ALA A 25 -7.68 -12.62 4.38
CA ALA A 25 -8.50 -11.40 4.32
C ALA A 25 -9.59 -11.45 3.23
N LEU A 26 -9.38 -12.22 2.16
CA LEU A 26 -10.40 -12.47 1.14
C LEU A 26 -11.48 -13.45 1.58
N LYS A 27 -11.19 -14.34 2.53
CA LYS A 27 -12.19 -15.24 3.13
C LYS A 27 -13.04 -14.52 4.17
N ASP A 28 -12.39 -13.89 5.10
CA ASP A 28 -13.02 -13.11 6.17
C ASP A 28 -12.07 -12.04 6.69
N PHE A 29 -12.41 -10.77 6.47
CA PHE A 29 -11.57 -9.67 6.92
C PHE A 29 -11.79 -9.37 8.41
N LYS A 30 -10.86 -9.79 9.25
CA LYS A 30 -10.83 -9.52 10.70
C LYS A 30 -12.14 -9.90 11.43
N GLY A 31 -12.80 -10.97 11.02
CA GLY A 31 -14.03 -11.43 11.67
C GLY A 31 -15.29 -10.61 11.35
N THR A 32 -15.25 -9.81 10.29
CA THR A 32 -16.40 -9.00 9.86
C THR A 32 -17.48 -9.81 9.16
N GLY A 33 -17.21 -11.07 8.81
CA GLY A 33 -18.08 -11.91 7.98
C GLY A 33 -18.06 -11.52 6.50
N MET A 34 -17.13 -10.64 6.10
CA MET A 34 -17.01 -10.17 4.70
C MET A 34 -15.57 -10.26 4.20
N PRO A 35 -15.37 -10.54 2.90
CA PRO A 35 -14.07 -10.37 2.26
C PRO A 35 -13.59 -8.92 2.35
N VAL A 36 -12.28 -8.69 2.41
CA VAL A 36 -11.70 -7.34 2.45
C VAL A 36 -12.16 -6.45 1.29
N ILE A 37 -12.37 -7.01 0.12
CA ILE A 37 -12.86 -6.28 -1.08
C ILE A 37 -14.28 -5.73 -0.93
N CYS A 38 -15.06 -6.23 0.04
CA CYS A 38 -16.42 -5.77 0.35
C CYS A 38 -16.45 -4.80 1.54
N VAL A 39 -15.33 -4.61 2.22
CA VAL A 39 -15.24 -3.73 3.40
C VAL A 39 -15.04 -2.29 2.96
N SER A 40 -15.82 -1.37 3.52
CA SER A 40 -15.69 0.05 3.23
C SER A 40 -14.31 0.59 3.63
N HIS A 41 -13.71 1.40 2.78
CA HIS A 41 -12.48 2.12 3.10
C HIS A 41 -12.62 3.13 4.26
N ARG A 42 -13.87 3.42 4.67
CA ARG A 42 -14.20 4.28 5.83
C ARG A 42 -14.51 3.48 7.10
N SER A 43 -14.42 2.15 7.04
CA SER A 43 -14.65 1.31 8.22
C SER A 43 -13.48 1.44 9.20
N LYS A 44 -13.76 1.25 10.48
CA LYS A 44 -12.74 1.27 11.54
C LYS A 44 -11.70 0.17 11.35
N GLU A 45 -12.12 -0.99 10.87
CA GLU A 45 -11.27 -2.14 10.61
C GLU A 45 -10.26 -1.84 9.49
N TRP A 46 -10.69 -1.17 8.42
CA TRP A 46 -9.82 -0.73 7.35
C TRP A 46 -8.90 0.43 7.78
N GLU A 47 -9.43 1.40 8.47
CA GLU A 47 -8.68 2.53 9.00
C GLU A 47 -7.54 2.06 9.91
N ALA A 48 -7.79 1.06 10.76
CA ALA A 48 -6.77 0.47 11.61
C ALA A 48 -5.62 -0.14 10.79
N VAL A 49 -5.91 -0.87 9.71
CA VAL A 49 -4.90 -1.43 8.81
C VAL A 49 -4.08 -0.33 8.14
N MET A 50 -4.72 0.73 7.66
CA MET A 50 -4.04 1.84 7.01
C MET A 50 -3.12 2.61 7.98
N ASN A 51 -3.57 2.80 9.21
CA ASN A 51 -2.77 3.47 10.25
C ASN A 51 -1.57 2.63 10.65
N GLU A 52 -1.75 1.32 10.83
CA GLU A 52 -0.64 0.38 11.07
C GLU A 52 0.36 0.39 9.92
N CYS A 53 -0.11 0.35 8.69
CA CYS A 53 0.74 0.40 7.51
C CYS A 53 1.58 1.70 7.46
N ARG A 54 0.99 2.85 7.74
CA ARG A 54 1.73 4.13 7.80
C ARG A 54 2.76 4.13 8.94
N ALA A 55 2.40 3.61 10.11
CA ALA A 55 3.31 3.51 11.24
C ALA A 55 4.52 2.63 10.92
N LEU A 56 4.29 1.47 10.29
CA LEU A 56 5.36 0.57 9.86
C LEU A 56 6.29 1.21 8.82
N TRP A 57 5.78 1.97 7.87
CA TRP A 57 6.60 2.72 6.92
C TRP A 57 7.48 3.76 7.63
N LYS A 58 6.92 4.50 8.59
CA LYS A 58 7.68 5.47 9.38
C LYS A 58 8.80 4.80 10.18
N GLU A 59 8.50 3.69 10.83
CA GLU A 59 9.48 2.92 11.61
C GLU A 59 10.60 2.35 10.74
N LEU A 60 10.26 1.64 9.66
CA LEU A 60 11.22 0.95 8.80
C LEU A 60 12.18 1.90 8.06
N LEU A 61 11.71 3.08 7.70
CA LEU A 61 12.49 4.06 6.96
C LEU A 61 12.99 5.22 7.84
N ASN A 62 12.79 5.17 9.16
CA ASN A 62 13.12 6.26 10.09
C ASN A 62 12.58 7.61 9.63
N ILE A 63 11.33 7.65 9.20
CA ILE A 63 10.69 8.88 8.72
C ILE A 63 10.40 9.79 9.91
N PRO A 64 10.91 11.04 9.92
CA PRO A 64 10.67 11.98 11.01
C PRO A 64 9.20 12.44 11.04
N ASP A 65 8.74 12.90 12.20
CA ASP A 65 7.35 13.34 12.42
C ASP A 65 6.96 14.58 11.59
N THR A 66 7.94 15.27 11.00
CA THR A 66 7.71 16.36 10.04
C THR A 66 7.23 15.89 8.68
N HIS A 67 7.22 14.58 8.42
CA HIS A 67 6.81 13.97 7.15
C HIS A 67 5.64 13.02 7.37
N GLU A 68 4.79 12.92 6.35
CA GLU A 68 3.68 11.98 6.32
C GLU A 68 3.81 10.93 5.22
N VAL A 69 3.30 9.73 5.49
CA VAL A 69 3.19 8.66 4.50
C VAL A 69 1.84 8.76 3.82
N VAL A 70 1.85 8.92 2.50
CA VAL A 70 0.64 8.95 1.67
C VAL A 70 0.70 7.88 0.59
N PHE A 71 -0.42 7.26 0.31
CA PHE A 71 -0.57 6.27 -0.75
C PHE A 71 -1.35 6.91 -1.90
N LEU A 72 -0.67 7.08 -3.04
CA LEU A 72 -1.23 7.74 -4.23
C LEU A 72 -1.34 6.76 -5.38
N GLY A 73 -2.40 6.87 -6.17
CA GLY A 73 -2.56 6.13 -7.41
C GLY A 73 -1.74 6.72 -8.56
N GLY A 74 -1.56 5.94 -9.64
CA GLY A 74 -0.97 6.42 -10.89
C GLY A 74 0.50 6.05 -11.14
N GLY A 75 1.13 5.33 -10.22
CA GLY A 75 2.51 4.85 -10.35
C GLY A 75 3.53 5.97 -10.52
N ALA A 76 4.67 5.66 -11.12
CA ALA A 76 5.77 6.61 -11.31
C ALA A 76 5.41 7.77 -12.24
N SER A 77 4.61 7.55 -13.28
CA SER A 77 4.19 8.61 -14.22
C SER A 77 3.43 9.72 -13.52
N MET A 78 2.46 9.37 -12.67
CA MET A 78 1.75 10.37 -11.86
C MET A 78 2.63 10.95 -10.77
N GLY A 79 3.56 10.19 -10.21
CA GLY A 79 4.55 10.68 -9.26
C GLY A 79 5.37 11.82 -9.82
N VAL A 80 5.87 11.69 -11.04
CA VAL A 80 6.59 12.76 -11.76
C VAL A 80 5.68 13.98 -11.97
N LEU A 81 4.43 13.76 -12.37
CA LEU A 81 3.46 14.85 -12.55
C LEU A 81 3.19 15.59 -11.23
N TYR A 82 3.00 14.87 -10.13
CA TYR A 82 2.76 15.49 -8.82
C TYR A 82 3.92 16.38 -8.37
N VAL A 83 5.16 15.93 -8.59
CA VAL A 83 6.34 16.75 -8.29
C VAL A 83 6.35 18.02 -9.15
N ALA A 84 6.15 17.88 -10.45
CA ALA A 84 6.11 19.03 -11.36
C ALA A 84 5.00 20.03 -10.98
N MET A 85 3.79 19.55 -10.74
CA MET A 85 2.65 20.43 -10.39
C MET A 85 2.81 21.15 -9.05
N ASN A 86 3.54 20.57 -8.09
CA ASN A 86 3.68 21.18 -6.77
C ASN A 86 4.94 22.05 -6.61
N PHE A 87 5.98 21.82 -7.39
CA PHE A 87 7.29 22.46 -7.20
C PHE A 87 7.83 23.25 -8.39
N LEU A 88 7.20 23.17 -9.57
CA LEU A 88 7.58 23.98 -10.73
C LEU A 88 6.85 25.33 -10.70
N GLU A 89 7.62 26.41 -10.57
CA GLU A 89 7.05 27.76 -10.55
C GLU A 89 7.00 28.38 -11.95
N ASN A 90 8.03 28.22 -12.80
CA ASN A 90 8.16 29.00 -14.05
C ASN A 90 8.71 28.27 -15.28
N LYS A 91 9.06 26.98 -15.24
CA LYS A 91 9.56 26.24 -16.40
C LYS A 91 9.20 24.75 -16.35
N ALA A 92 8.65 24.27 -17.44
CA ALA A 92 8.59 22.83 -17.76
C ALA A 92 9.89 22.41 -18.43
#